data_b70399c6e1875acd10bf6f3a5c8d56ad
#
_entry.id   b70399c6e1875acd10bf6f3a5c8d56ad
#
_cell.length_a   1.000
_cell.length_b   1.000
_cell.length_c   1.000
_cell.angle_alpha   90.00
_cell.angle_beta   90.00
_cell.angle_gamma   90.00
#
_symmetry.space_group_name_H-M   'P 1'
#
loop_
_entity.id
_entity.type
_entity.pdbx_description
1 polymer ?
#
loop_
_entity_poly.entity_id
_entity_poly.type
_entity_poly.pdbx_seq_one_letter_code
_entity_poly.pdbx_strand_id
1 'polypeptide(L)'
;MAIRKILTPQFISVFLSQFSLSFAANLLIPTLPIYLASLGSREETIGVLIGAMSVSSVILRPAVGKTLNRIPERKFMLAGALIYVVTSLSYIVAPPFWPFFFVRILQGVGAAFFYTASVIMVINISSEAHRAESISYFYTAYNFASVIAPTVGMYMINLINFPSLFLLCTALSLLSLFFALRLPKKSTQPSGSDPTQNRPLFDLETLHPAVMCCFVNILWGALAAFFPLYAVSQGVANPGFFFGACALTLIVGRMLGGRILDRYSKERVILPCLIALIASMTLLSFSKTLPLFILVAVIYGTGIAFFFPTLVVYTVERAGAARGPAMGTFTAAGDLGMGLGAVIMGVVVQLTSYPTMFLCLAFVAVISLGYFHYVMRDRSKSP
;
A
#
# COMPACT_ATOMS: atom_id res chain seq x y z
N MET A 1 0.34 -10.06 -30.59
CA MET A 1 -0.01 -11.47 -30.32
C MET A 1 0.15 -11.87 -28.84
N ALA A 2 1.12 -11.37 -28.07
CA ALA A 2 1.33 -11.69 -26.66
C ALA A 2 0.15 -11.29 -25.75
N ILE A 3 -0.40 -10.09 -25.87
CA ILE A 3 -1.51 -9.58 -25.05
C ILE A 3 -2.74 -10.50 -25.07
N ARG A 4 -3.07 -11.09 -26.22
CA ARG A 4 -4.23 -12.00 -26.34
C ARG A 4 -4.06 -13.32 -25.56
N LYS A 5 -2.81 -13.72 -25.28
CA LYS A 5 -2.51 -14.93 -24.48
C LYS A 5 -2.61 -14.67 -22.95
N ILE A 6 -2.48 -13.42 -22.55
CA ILE A 6 -2.57 -12.99 -21.13
C ILE A 6 -4.03 -12.71 -20.74
N LEU A 7 -4.80 -12.04 -21.62
CA LEU A 7 -6.18 -11.65 -21.36
C LEU A 7 -7.16 -12.84 -21.44
N THR A 8 -6.92 -13.86 -20.60
CA THR A 8 -7.86 -14.97 -20.41
C THR A 8 -9.08 -14.51 -19.60
N PRO A 9 -10.25 -15.19 -19.70
CA PRO A 9 -11.42 -14.88 -18.86
C PRO A 9 -11.10 -14.93 -17.36
N GLN A 10 -10.19 -15.81 -16.95
CA GLN A 10 -9.73 -15.93 -15.58
C GLN A 10 -8.91 -14.71 -15.17
N PHE A 11 -7.95 -14.28 -16.01
CA PHE A 11 -7.15 -13.08 -15.77
C PHE A 11 -8.03 -11.83 -15.67
N ILE A 12 -8.99 -11.67 -16.59
CA ILE A 12 -9.94 -10.54 -16.55
C ILE A 12 -10.75 -10.55 -15.24
N SER A 13 -11.20 -11.72 -14.78
CA SER A 13 -11.93 -11.84 -13.52
C SER A 13 -11.08 -11.45 -12.31
N VAL A 14 -9.82 -11.88 -12.23
CA VAL A 14 -8.89 -11.48 -11.17
C VAL A 14 -8.62 -9.98 -11.24
N PHE A 15 -8.37 -9.45 -12.44
CA PHE A 15 -8.11 -8.03 -12.67
C PHE A 15 -9.28 -7.15 -12.22
N LEU A 16 -10.51 -7.49 -12.62
CA LEU A 16 -11.71 -6.74 -12.24
C LEU A 16 -12.02 -6.87 -10.75
N SER A 17 -11.80 -8.04 -10.16
CA SER A 17 -11.92 -8.25 -8.72
C SER A 17 -10.92 -7.36 -7.95
N GLN A 18 -9.65 -7.34 -8.39
CA GLN A 18 -8.60 -6.50 -7.82
C GLN A 18 -8.93 -5.00 -7.97
N PHE A 19 -9.32 -4.59 -9.18
CA PHE A 19 -9.68 -3.19 -9.45
C PHE A 19 -10.80 -2.71 -8.54
N SER A 20 -11.90 -3.48 -8.46
CA SER A 20 -13.08 -3.11 -7.66
C SER A 20 -12.75 -2.99 -6.17
N LEU A 21 -12.02 -3.97 -5.60
CA LEU A 21 -11.65 -3.90 -4.18
C LEU A 21 -10.64 -2.79 -3.90
N SER A 22 -9.67 -2.61 -4.79
CA SER A 22 -8.68 -1.53 -4.65
C SER A 22 -9.33 -0.17 -4.79
N PHE A 23 -10.32 -0.03 -5.66
CA PHE A 23 -11.07 1.21 -5.79
C PHE A 23 -11.82 1.54 -4.50
N ALA A 24 -12.53 0.55 -3.91
CA ALA A 24 -13.18 0.71 -2.61
C ALA A 24 -12.20 1.11 -1.49
N ALA A 25 -11.05 0.45 -1.43
CA ALA A 25 -10.02 0.76 -0.43
C ALA A 25 -9.42 2.16 -0.60
N ASN A 26 -9.14 2.58 -1.85
CA ASN A 26 -8.54 3.88 -2.14
C ASN A 26 -9.52 5.06 -1.99
N LEU A 27 -10.85 4.83 -2.13
CA LEU A 27 -11.88 5.82 -1.76
C LEU A 27 -11.72 6.26 -0.30
N LEU A 28 -11.38 5.32 0.59
CA LEU A 28 -11.30 5.52 2.03
C LEU A 28 -10.01 6.27 2.47
N ILE A 29 -8.97 6.32 1.64
CA ILE A 29 -7.70 6.94 2.02
C ILE A 29 -7.88 8.41 2.45
N PRO A 30 -8.41 9.33 1.62
CA PRO A 30 -8.61 10.70 2.05
C PRO A 30 -9.87 10.91 2.89
N THR A 31 -10.88 10.07 2.72
CA THR A 31 -12.22 10.32 3.27
C THR A 31 -12.40 9.82 4.70
N LEU A 32 -11.75 8.71 5.06
CA LEU A 32 -11.91 8.11 6.38
C LEU A 32 -11.33 8.97 7.52
N PRO A 33 -10.14 9.59 7.39
CA PRO A 33 -9.66 10.55 8.39
C PRO A 33 -10.61 11.73 8.57
N ILE A 34 -11.15 12.27 7.47
CA ILE A 34 -12.13 13.37 7.50
C ILE A 34 -13.43 12.93 8.18
N TYR A 35 -13.90 11.71 7.91
CA TYR A 35 -15.05 11.15 8.60
C TYR A 35 -14.84 11.06 10.10
N LEU A 36 -13.71 10.53 10.55
CA LEU A 36 -13.38 10.44 11.98
C LEU A 36 -13.27 11.82 12.63
N ALA A 37 -12.67 12.79 11.95
CA ALA A 37 -12.61 14.17 12.43
C ALA A 37 -14.00 14.79 12.55
N SER A 38 -14.92 14.54 11.58
CA SER A 38 -16.31 15.01 11.63
C SER A 38 -17.12 14.41 12.79
N LEU A 39 -16.71 13.24 13.29
CA LEU A 39 -17.26 12.61 14.50
C LEU A 39 -16.62 13.12 15.80
N GLY A 40 -15.76 14.14 15.73
CA GLY A 40 -15.08 14.73 16.89
C GLY A 40 -13.89 13.95 17.41
N SER A 41 -13.34 13.01 16.63
CA SER A 41 -12.13 12.28 17.00
C SER A 41 -10.90 13.18 16.99
N ARG A 42 -10.05 13.06 18.00
CA ARG A 42 -8.76 13.75 18.06
C ARG A 42 -7.75 13.10 17.12
N GLU A 43 -6.70 13.83 16.74
CA GLU A 43 -5.70 13.35 15.78
C GLU A 43 -4.99 12.07 16.25
N GLU A 44 -4.67 11.95 17.54
CA GLU A 44 -4.11 10.71 18.10
C GLU A 44 -5.05 9.50 17.91
N THR A 45 -6.35 9.71 18.12
CA THR A 45 -7.39 8.69 17.92
C THR A 45 -7.50 8.31 16.44
N ILE A 46 -7.50 9.29 15.55
CA ILE A 46 -7.52 9.07 14.09
C ILE A 46 -6.29 8.25 13.67
N GLY A 47 -5.11 8.61 14.19
CA GLY A 47 -3.88 7.86 13.93
C GLY A 47 -3.96 6.39 14.34
N VAL A 48 -4.47 6.13 15.55
CA VAL A 48 -4.66 4.75 16.06
C VAL A 48 -5.67 3.99 15.20
N LEU A 49 -6.81 4.60 14.87
CA LEU A 49 -7.86 3.95 14.08
C LEU A 49 -7.41 3.67 12.64
N ILE A 50 -6.68 4.58 12.01
CA ILE A 50 -6.12 4.36 10.68
C ILE A 50 -5.01 3.29 10.71
N GLY A 51 -4.12 3.35 11.70
CA GLY A 51 -3.02 2.40 11.89
C GLY A 51 -3.47 0.99 12.27
N ALA A 52 -4.63 0.83 12.90
CA ALA A 52 -5.16 -0.46 13.37
C ALA A 52 -5.25 -1.53 12.27
N MET A 53 -5.54 -1.13 11.04
CA MET A 53 -5.55 -2.04 9.89
C MET A 53 -4.20 -2.73 9.66
N SER A 54 -3.10 -2.04 9.91
CA SER A 54 -1.74 -2.57 9.71
C SER A 54 -1.39 -3.68 10.69
N VAL A 55 -1.94 -3.64 11.91
CA VAL A 55 -1.66 -4.65 12.95
C VAL A 55 -2.04 -6.06 12.48
N SER A 56 -3.27 -6.22 11.99
CA SER A 56 -3.73 -7.52 11.47
C SER A 56 -3.02 -7.92 10.18
N SER A 57 -2.69 -6.95 9.33
CA SER A 57 -1.98 -7.18 8.07
C SER A 57 -0.57 -7.73 8.31
N VAL A 58 0.20 -7.11 9.22
CA VAL A 58 1.56 -7.56 9.58
C VAL A 58 1.57 -9.00 10.08
N ILE A 59 0.62 -9.34 10.98
CA ILE A 59 0.55 -10.67 11.60
C ILE A 59 0.08 -11.74 10.60
N LEU A 60 -0.92 -11.41 9.78
CA LEU A 60 -1.61 -12.43 8.99
C LEU A 60 -0.99 -12.68 7.62
N ARG A 61 -0.34 -11.70 6.96
CA ARG A 61 0.24 -11.93 5.62
C ARG A 61 1.21 -13.11 5.54
N PRO A 62 2.17 -13.29 6.47
CA PRO A 62 3.06 -14.45 6.44
C PRO A 62 2.29 -15.77 6.62
N ALA A 63 1.32 -15.79 7.54
CA ALA A 63 0.48 -16.97 7.80
C ALA A 63 -0.38 -17.33 6.59
N VAL A 64 -1.00 -16.35 5.94
CA VAL A 64 -1.79 -16.52 4.71
C VAL A 64 -0.90 -17.06 3.59
N GLY A 65 0.28 -16.47 3.37
CA GLY A 65 1.24 -16.93 2.37
C GLY A 65 1.60 -18.42 2.54
N LYS A 66 1.86 -18.86 3.77
CA LYS A 66 2.14 -20.27 4.08
C LYS A 66 0.90 -21.17 3.85
N THR A 67 -0.27 -20.69 4.20
CA THR A 67 -1.52 -21.46 4.12
C THR A 67 -2.01 -21.62 2.66
N LEU A 68 -1.66 -20.69 1.77
CA LEU A 68 -1.97 -20.73 0.34
C LEU A 68 -1.30 -21.93 -0.38
N ASN A 69 -0.30 -22.57 0.22
CA ASN A 69 0.23 -23.84 -0.27
C ASN A 69 -0.75 -25.02 -0.08
N ARG A 70 -1.77 -24.88 0.78
CA ARG A 70 -2.72 -25.95 1.13
C ARG A 70 -4.17 -25.62 0.79
N ILE A 71 -4.50 -24.34 0.80
CA ILE A 71 -5.87 -23.84 0.57
C ILE A 71 -5.90 -23.02 -0.72
N PRO A 72 -6.86 -23.27 -1.64
CA PRO A 72 -6.98 -22.54 -2.89
C PRO A 72 -7.12 -21.02 -2.68
N GLU A 73 -6.41 -20.23 -3.47
CA GLU A 73 -6.36 -18.77 -3.44
C GLU A 73 -7.76 -18.14 -3.51
N ARG A 74 -8.64 -18.74 -4.32
CA ARG A 74 -10.04 -18.31 -4.46
C ARG A 74 -10.76 -18.20 -3.12
N LYS A 75 -10.53 -19.13 -2.17
CA LYS A 75 -11.18 -19.09 -0.85
C LYS A 75 -10.76 -17.85 -0.05
N PHE A 76 -9.48 -17.52 -0.08
CA PHE A 76 -8.96 -16.31 0.58
C PHE A 76 -9.46 -15.04 -0.10
N MET A 77 -9.51 -15.00 -1.43
CA MET A 77 -10.07 -13.85 -2.15
C MET A 77 -11.56 -13.65 -1.82
N LEU A 78 -12.34 -14.70 -1.77
CA LEU A 78 -13.76 -14.64 -1.40
C LEU A 78 -13.95 -14.17 0.05
N ALA A 79 -13.20 -14.75 0.99
CA ALA A 79 -13.26 -14.35 2.39
C ALA A 79 -12.83 -12.89 2.57
N GLY A 80 -11.74 -12.47 1.93
CA GLY A 80 -11.26 -11.09 1.97
C GLY A 80 -12.26 -10.10 1.39
N ALA A 81 -12.84 -10.38 0.22
CA ALA A 81 -13.87 -9.53 -0.38
C ALA A 81 -15.15 -9.45 0.49
N LEU A 82 -15.58 -10.57 1.08
CA LEU A 82 -16.72 -10.60 2.00
C LEU A 82 -16.45 -9.76 3.26
N ILE A 83 -15.24 -9.86 3.82
CA ILE A 83 -14.85 -9.01 4.95
C ILE A 83 -14.91 -7.52 4.56
N TYR A 84 -14.48 -7.14 3.35
CA TYR A 84 -14.61 -5.75 2.89
C TYR A 84 -16.07 -5.31 2.73
N VAL A 85 -16.98 -6.19 2.29
CA VAL A 85 -18.43 -5.90 2.26
C VAL A 85 -18.92 -5.60 3.68
N VAL A 86 -18.62 -6.49 4.64
CA VAL A 86 -19.06 -6.34 6.03
C VAL A 86 -18.48 -5.06 6.65
N THR A 87 -17.18 -4.81 6.48
CA THR A 87 -16.54 -3.64 7.08
C THR A 87 -17.02 -2.33 6.46
N SER A 88 -17.28 -2.30 5.14
CA SER A 88 -17.82 -1.12 4.46
C SER A 88 -19.22 -0.76 4.96
N LEU A 89 -20.07 -1.76 5.20
CA LEU A 89 -21.38 -1.55 5.83
C LEU A 89 -21.26 -1.13 7.29
N SER A 90 -20.31 -1.73 8.02
CA SER A 90 -20.10 -1.42 9.44
C SER A 90 -19.70 0.04 9.67
N TYR A 91 -19.01 0.70 8.72
CA TYR A 91 -18.66 2.12 8.84
C TYR A 91 -19.90 3.05 8.90
N ILE A 92 -21.05 2.61 8.41
CA ILE A 92 -22.30 3.41 8.47
C ILE A 92 -22.81 3.52 9.90
N VAL A 93 -22.63 2.47 10.71
CA VAL A 93 -23.25 2.34 12.04
C VAL A 93 -22.24 2.28 13.19
N ALA A 94 -20.96 2.11 12.90
CA ALA A 94 -19.93 1.95 13.92
C ALA A 94 -19.61 3.31 14.60
N PRO A 95 -19.94 3.49 15.89
CA PRO A 95 -19.50 4.69 16.58
C PRO A 95 -17.97 4.70 16.77
N PRO A 96 -17.33 5.89 16.89
CA PRO A 96 -15.93 5.97 17.27
C PRO A 96 -15.80 5.48 18.69
N PHE A 97 -14.85 4.84 18.99
CA PHE A 97 -13.53 4.38 19.01
C PHE A 97 -13.48 2.85 18.89
N TRP A 98 -13.98 2.09 19.93
CA TRP A 98 -13.84 0.63 19.99
C TRP A 98 -14.51 -0.12 18.85
N PRO A 99 -15.80 0.12 18.50
CA PRO A 99 -16.40 -0.58 17.38
C PRO A 99 -15.67 -0.31 16.07
N PHE A 100 -15.30 0.96 15.84
CA PHE A 100 -14.56 1.35 14.65
C PHE A 100 -13.15 0.73 14.59
N PHE A 101 -12.46 0.62 15.74
CA PHE A 101 -11.17 -0.03 15.86
C PHE A 101 -11.24 -1.50 15.42
N PHE A 102 -12.25 -2.24 15.89
CA PHE A 102 -12.44 -3.64 15.48
C PHE A 102 -12.80 -3.77 14.00
N VAL A 103 -13.58 -2.85 13.44
CA VAL A 103 -13.87 -2.81 12.00
C VAL A 103 -12.57 -2.61 11.21
N ARG A 104 -11.66 -1.74 11.65
CA ARG A 104 -10.36 -1.52 11.02
C ARG A 104 -9.44 -2.76 11.11
N ILE A 105 -9.38 -3.41 12.26
CA ILE A 105 -8.67 -4.69 12.42
C ILE A 105 -9.23 -5.74 11.45
N LEU A 106 -10.55 -5.88 11.39
CA LEU A 106 -11.21 -6.82 10.48
C LEU A 106 -10.94 -6.47 9.01
N GLN A 107 -10.93 -5.20 8.65
CA GLN A 107 -10.56 -4.76 7.30
C GLN A 107 -9.12 -5.14 6.94
N GLY A 108 -8.18 -5.05 7.89
CA GLY A 108 -6.80 -5.51 7.70
C GLY A 108 -6.70 -7.03 7.49
N VAL A 109 -7.52 -7.83 8.18
CA VAL A 109 -7.66 -9.28 7.89
C VAL A 109 -8.11 -9.49 6.45
N GLY A 110 -9.15 -8.77 6.00
CA GLY A 110 -9.65 -8.84 4.63
C GLY A 110 -8.57 -8.47 3.60
N ALA A 111 -7.78 -7.42 3.88
CA ALA A 111 -6.67 -7.00 3.03
C ALA A 111 -5.58 -8.06 2.95
N ALA A 112 -5.16 -8.65 4.07
CA ALA A 112 -4.17 -9.71 4.11
C ALA A 112 -4.62 -10.93 3.29
N PHE A 113 -5.88 -11.31 3.40
CA PHE A 113 -6.46 -12.43 2.66
C PHE A 113 -6.53 -12.15 1.17
N PHE A 114 -7.13 -11.04 0.79
CA PHE A 114 -7.41 -10.74 -0.62
C PHE A 114 -6.14 -10.43 -1.40
N TYR A 115 -5.35 -9.45 -0.95
CA TYR A 115 -4.19 -8.98 -1.73
C TYR A 115 -3.08 -10.02 -1.82
N THR A 116 -2.86 -10.83 -0.78
CA THR A 116 -1.87 -11.91 -0.85
C THR A 116 -2.32 -13.01 -1.81
N ALA A 117 -3.58 -13.43 -1.73
CA ALA A 117 -4.11 -14.50 -2.56
C ALA A 117 -4.26 -14.10 -4.04
N SER A 118 -4.64 -12.84 -4.32
CA SER A 118 -4.84 -12.36 -5.70
C SER A 118 -3.55 -12.35 -6.51
N VAL A 119 -2.42 -11.97 -5.91
CA VAL A 119 -1.10 -12.02 -6.56
C VAL A 119 -0.71 -13.46 -6.88
N ILE A 120 -0.88 -14.39 -5.93
CA ILE A 120 -0.56 -15.81 -6.13
C ILE A 120 -1.48 -16.43 -7.19
N MET A 121 -2.77 -16.07 -7.20
CA MET A 121 -3.71 -16.48 -8.24
C MET A 121 -3.21 -16.07 -9.63
N VAL A 122 -2.76 -14.83 -9.81
CA VAL A 122 -2.23 -14.36 -11.11
C VAL A 122 -0.99 -15.15 -11.50
N ILE A 123 -0.08 -15.42 -10.57
CA ILE A 123 1.12 -16.23 -10.81
C ILE A 123 0.73 -17.63 -11.32
N ASN A 124 -0.27 -18.26 -10.70
CA ASN A 124 -0.67 -19.63 -10.98
C ASN A 124 -1.48 -19.78 -12.26
N ILE A 125 -2.27 -18.79 -12.67
CA ILE A 125 -3.01 -18.82 -13.95
C ILE A 125 -2.17 -18.37 -15.14
N SER A 126 -1.00 -17.78 -14.92
CA SER A 126 -0.13 -17.25 -15.95
C SER A 126 0.86 -18.30 -16.43
N SER A 127 1.09 -18.36 -17.75
CA SER A 127 2.18 -19.19 -18.28
C SER A 127 3.55 -18.68 -17.85
N GLU A 128 4.52 -19.57 -17.69
CA GLU A 128 5.87 -19.20 -17.24
C GLU A 128 6.50 -18.12 -18.12
N ALA A 129 6.32 -18.22 -19.44
CA ALA A 129 6.87 -17.28 -20.41
C ALA A 129 6.29 -15.85 -20.30
N HIS A 130 5.08 -15.67 -19.75
CA HIS A 130 4.38 -14.39 -19.66
C HIS A 130 4.03 -13.98 -18.22
N ARG A 131 4.60 -14.67 -17.22
CA ARG A 131 4.26 -14.45 -15.79
C ARG A 131 4.58 -13.03 -15.32
N ALA A 132 5.77 -12.52 -15.62
CA ALA A 132 6.18 -11.18 -15.25
C ALA A 132 5.29 -10.10 -15.89
N GLU A 133 4.95 -10.28 -17.17
CA GLU A 133 4.06 -9.39 -17.90
C GLU A 133 2.63 -9.42 -17.32
N SER A 134 2.10 -10.60 -16.99
CA SER A 134 0.80 -10.76 -16.34
C SER A 134 0.73 -10.06 -14.99
N ILE A 135 1.76 -10.19 -14.15
CA ILE A 135 1.84 -9.51 -12.86
C ILE A 135 1.87 -7.99 -13.06
N SER A 136 2.61 -7.49 -14.05
CA SER A 136 2.67 -6.07 -14.37
C SER A 136 1.30 -5.52 -14.78
N TYR A 137 0.58 -6.21 -15.68
CA TYR A 137 -0.80 -5.83 -16.04
C TYR A 137 -1.76 -5.91 -14.84
N PHE A 138 -1.61 -6.92 -14.00
CA PHE A 138 -2.45 -7.04 -12.80
C PHE A 138 -2.30 -5.86 -11.85
N TYR A 139 -1.07 -5.40 -11.59
CA TYR A 139 -0.84 -4.22 -10.75
C TYR A 139 -1.39 -2.92 -11.36
N THR A 140 -1.61 -2.89 -12.68
CA THR A 140 -2.25 -1.75 -13.34
C THR A 140 -3.66 -1.51 -12.80
N ALA A 141 -4.39 -2.57 -12.40
CA ALA A 141 -5.70 -2.45 -11.76
C ALA A 141 -5.63 -1.63 -10.46
N TYR A 142 -4.66 -1.94 -9.59
CA TYR A 142 -4.43 -1.17 -8.36
C TYR A 142 -4.02 0.28 -8.67
N ASN A 143 -3.12 0.46 -9.62
CA ASN A 143 -2.61 1.78 -9.98
C ASN A 143 -3.72 2.70 -10.50
N PHE A 144 -4.58 2.24 -11.40
CA PHE A 144 -5.73 3.02 -11.87
C PHE A 144 -6.70 3.36 -10.73
N ALA A 145 -6.97 2.40 -9.84
CA ALA A 145 -7.79 2.65 -8.67
C ALA A 145 -7.18 3.75 -7.78
N SER A 146 -5.87 3.71 -7.53
CA SER A 146 -5.18 4.69 -6.67
C SER A 146 -5.08 6.09 -7.27
N VAL A 147 -5.12 6.24 -8.60
CA VAL A 147 -5.18 7.55 -9.25
C VAL A 147 -6.57 8.18 -9.11
N ILE A 148 -7.63 7.39 -9.34
CA ILE A 148 -8.98 7.92 -9.55
C ILE A 148 -9.78 7.95 -8.24
N ALA A 149 -9.74 6.87 -7.46
CA ALA A 149 -10.63 6.69 -6.32
C ALA A 149 -10.49 7.76 -5.23
N PRO A 150 -9.30 8.25 -4.83
CA PRO A 150 -9.20 9.29 -3.82
C PRO A 150 -9.95 10.57 -4.19
N THR A 151 -9.84 11.00 -5.45
CA THR A 151 -10.54 12.17 -5.97
C THR A 151 -12.05 11.97 -6.02
N VAL A 152 -12.50 10.79 -6.50
CA VAL A 152 -13.92 10.42 -6.53
C VAL A 152 -14.50 10.35 -5.11
N GLY A 153 -13.78 9.79 -4.16
CA GLY A 153 -14.18 9.72 -2.75
C GLY A 153 -14.46 11.11 -2.17
N MET A 154 -13.55 12.05 -2.43
CA MET A 154 -13.71 13.44 -1.98
C MET A 154 -14.90 14.13 -2.65
N TYR A 155 -15.09 13.97 -3.96
CA TYR A 155 -16.30 14.50 -4.62
C TYR A 155 -17.57 13.91 -4.00
N MET A 156 -17.56 12.62 -3.69
CA MET A 156 -18.73 11.93 -3.14
C MET A 156 -19.15 12.48 -1.77
N ILE A 157 -18.19 12.69 -0.86
CA ILE A 157 -18.50 13.25 0.47
C ILE A 157 -18.89 14.72 0.41
N ASN A 158 -18.32 15.48 -0.53
CA ASN A 158 -18.63 16.91 -0.68
C ASN A 158 -19.98 17.18 -1.35
N LEU A 159 -20.40 16.32 -2.28
CA LEU A 159 -21.65 16.50 -3.04
C LEU A 159 -22.84 15.72 -2.47
N ILE A 160 -22.60 14.63 -1.75
CA ILE A 160 -23.64 13.75 -1.24
C ILE A 160 -23.48 13.59 0.28
N ASN A 161 -22.77 12.56 0.77
CA ASN A 161 -22.51 12.31 2.19
C ASN A 161 -21.61 11.06 2.40
N PHE A 162 -21.18 10.81 3.65
CA PHE A 162 -20.40 9.63 4.01
C PHE A 162 -21.16 8.29 3.88
N PRO A 163 -22.42 8.14 4.30
CA PRO A 163 -23.16 6.89 4.10
C PRO A 163 -23.17 6.43 2.65
N SER A 164 -23.41 7.34 1.69
CA SER A 164 -23.37 7.03 0.26
C SER A 164 -21.99 6.56 -0.21
N LEU A 165 -20.91 7.13 0.34
CA LEU A 165 -19.55 6.66 0.08
C LEU A 165 -19.36 5.21 0.57
N PHE A 166 -19.79 4.89 1.79
CA PHE A 166 -19.68 3.54 2.35
C PHE A 166 -20.55 2.53 1.60
N LEU A 167 -21.72 2.93 1.11
CA LEU A 167 -22.54 2.10 0.22
C LEU A 167 -21.85 1.84 -1.12
N LEU A 168 -21.19 2.85 -1.70
CA LEU A 168 -20.38 2.65 -2.91
C LEU A 168 -19.20 1.68 -2.63
N CYS A 169 -18.49 1.82 -1.51
CA CYS A 169 -17.46 0.86 -1.11
C CYS A 169 -18.02 -0.55 -0.97
N THR A 170 -19.23 -0.69 -0.42
CA THR A 170 -19.94 -1.97 -0.30
C THR A 170 -20.25 -2.55 -1.67
N ALA A 171 -20.83 -1.76 -2.58
CA ALA A 171 -21.15 -2.20 -3.93
C ALA A 171 -19.91 -2.64 -4.72
N LEU A 172 -18.82 -1.90 -4.61
CA LEU A 172 -17.53 -2.27 -5.23
C LEU A 172 -16.95 -3.55 -4.62
N SER A 173 -17.08 -3.75 -3.31
CA SER A 173 -16.65 -4.97 -2.63
C SER A 173 -17.51 -6.18 -3.04
N LEU A 174 -18.82 -6.00 -3.22
CA LEU A 174 -19.71 -7.01 -3.78
C LEU A 174 -19.35 -7.33 -5.24
N LEU A 175 -19.01 -6.33 -6.04
CA LEU A 175 -18.53 -6.52 -7.41
C LEU A 175 -17.22 -7.31 -7.43
N SER A 176 -16.29 -7.01 -6.54
CA SER A 176 -15.07 -7.80 -6.35
C SER A 176 -15.39 -9.25 -5.98
N LEU A 177 -16.30 -9.48 -5.03
CA LEU A 177 -16.75 -10.80 -4.62
C LEU A 177 -17.38 -11.57 -5.79
N PHE A 178 -18.21 -10.91 -6.60
CA PHE A 178 -18.83 -11.49 -7.79
C PHE A 178 -17.78 -11.97 -8.81
N PHE A 179 -16.77 -11.17 -9.12
CA PHE A 179 -15.68 -11.58 -10.01
C PHE A 179 -14.82 -12.68 -9.39
N ALA A 180 -14.57 -12.66 -8.08
CA ALA A 180 -13.85 -13.73 -7.38
C ALA A 180 -14.61 -15.06 -7.41
N LEU A 181 -15.96 -15.05 -7.44
CA LEU A 181 -16.78 -16.26 -7.60
C LEU A 181 -16.61 -16.94 -8.97
N ARG A 182 -16.20 -16.19 -10.00
CA ARG A 182 -15.95 -16.73 -11.34
C ARG A 182 -14.59 -17.39 -11.50
N LEU A 183 -13.72 -17.30 -10.49
CA LEU A 183 -12.39 -17.90 -10.52
C LEU A 183 -12.45 -19.43 -10.37
N PRO A 184 -11.45 -20.17 -10.88
CA PRO A 184 -11.41 -21.62 -10.78
C PRO A 184 -11.38 -22.08 -9.33
N LYS A 185 -12.09 -23.17 -9.03
CA LYS A 185 -12.18 -23.75 -7.67
C LYS A 185 -10.91 -24.50 -7.25
N LYS A 186 -10.17 -25.04 -8.21
CA LYS A 186 -8.91 -25.75 -7.97
C LYS A 186 -7.73 -24.79 -8.18
N SER A 187 -6.79 -24.77 -7.23
CA SER A 187 -5.47 -24.19 -7.44
C SER A 187 -4.75 -25.00 -8.52
N THR A 188 -4.23 -24.34 -9.52
CA THR A 188 -3.22 -24.91 -10.42
C THR A 188 -1.89 -24.78 -9.68
N GLN A 189 -1.64 -25.64 -8.69
CA GLN A 189 -0.35 -25.65 -8.04
C GLN A 189 0.76 -25.91 -9.06
N PRO A 190 1.83 -25.11 -9.12
CA PRO A 190 3.03 -25.51 -9.82
C PRO A 190 3.58 -26.74 -9.10
N SER A 191 3.65 -27.87 -9.81
CA SER A 191 4.36 -29.06 -9.35
C SER A 191 5.82 -28.68 -9.13
N GLY A 192 6.27 -28.50 -7.89
CA GLY A 192 7.68 -28.25 -7.61
C GLY A 192 8.04 -27.57 -6.28
N SER A 193 7.09 -27.07 -5.52
CA SER A 193 7.42 -26.59 -4.17
C SER A 193 7.32 -27.75 -3.19
N ASP A 194 8.47 -28.22 -2.70
CA ASP A 194 8.57 -29.22 -1.66
C ASP A 194 7.84 -28.72 -0.39
N PRO A 195 6.73 -29.37 0.04
CA PRO A 195 5.93 -28.92 1.20
C PRO A 195 6.68 -29.03 2.54
N THR A 196 7.84 -29.68 2.55
CA THR A 196 8.56 -30.07 3.77
C THR A 196 9.65 -29.09 4.20
N GLN A 197 9.96 -28.07 3.41
CA GLN A 197 10.93 -27.06 3.85
C GLN A 197 10.34 -26.19 4.95
N ASN A 198 10.75 -26.46 6.19
CA ASN A 198 10.53 -25.64 7.38
C ASN A 198 11.34 -24.31 7.28
N ARG A 199 10.96 -23.46 6.32
CA ARG A 199 11.64 -22.16 6.14
C ARG A 199 11.16 -21.18 7.22
N PRO A 200 12.04 -20.40 7.82
CA PRO A 200 11.68 -19.39 8.80
C PRO A 200 10.67 -18.39 8.16
N LEU A 201 9.73 -17.88 8.95
CA LEU A 201 8.75 -16.89 8.52
C LEU A 201 9.41 -15.54 8.19
N PHE A 202 10.55 -15.25 8.81
CA PHE A 202 11.33 -14.03 8.65
C PHE A 202 12.75 -14.36 8.23
N ASP A 203 13.29 -13.56 7.32
CA ASP A 203 14.66 -13.64 6.85
C ASP A 203 15.49 -12.47 7.42
N LEU A 204 16.44 -12.79 8.29
CA LEU A 204 17.28 -11.78 8.95
C LEU A 204 18.35 -11.18 8.01
N GLU A 205 18.74 -11.88 6.95
CA GLU A 205 19.71 -11.36 5.97
C GLU A 205 19.14 -10.19 5.16
N THR A 206 17.82 -10.17 5.00
CA THR A 206 17.10 -9.08 4.32
C THR A 206 16.54 -8.02 5.26
N LEU A 207 16.95 -8.02 6.52
CA LEU A 207 16.47 -7.05 7.53
C LEU A 207 16.79 -5.60 7.13
N HIS A 208 17.96 -5.34 6.52
CA HIS A 208 18.35 -3.98 6.17
C HIS A 208 17.43 -3.32 5.13
N PRO A 209 17.13 -3.91 3.96
CA PRO A 209 16.14 -3.33 3.06
C PRO A 209 14.72 -3.29 3.67
N ALA A 210 14.36 -4.23 4.55
CA ALA A 210 13.10 -4.21 5.26
C ALA A 210 12.97 -3.00 6.21
N VAL A 211 14.03 -2.66 6.95
CA VAL A 211 14.07 -1.47 7.82
C VAL A 211 13.93 -0.18 6.98
N MET A 212 14.60 -0.08 5.84
CA MET A 212 14.43 1.07 4.94
C MET A 212 13.00 1.16 4.39
N CYS A 213 12.41 0.03 4.03
CA CYS A 213 11.02 -0.06 3.64
C CYS A 213 10.09 0.45 4.76
N CYS A 214 10.35 0.07 6.01
CA CYS A 214 9.61 0.54 7.18
C CYS A 214 9.68 2.07 7.32
N PHE A 215 10.88 2.67 7.29
CA PHE A 215 11.05 4.12 7.40
C PHE A 215 10.26 4.88 6.33
N VAL A 216 10.32 4.45 5.07
CA VAL A 216 9.60 5.14 3.98
C VAL A 216 8.08 4.92 4.09
N ASN A 217 7.63 3.77 4.59
CA ASN A 217 6.21 3.54 4.83
C ASN A 217 5.67 4.31 6.05
N ILE A 218 6.50 4.71 7.02
CA ILE A 218 6.11 5.67 8.07
C ILE A 218 5.63 6.99 7.43
N LEU A 219 6.33 7.48 6.40
CA LEU A 219 5.91 8.68 5.68
C LEU A 219 4.54 8.49 5.03
N TRP A 220 4.35 7.36 4.33
CA TRP A 220 3.08 7.07 3.66
C TRP A 220 1.91 6.90 4.63
N GLY A 221 2.12 6.20 5.76
CA GLY A 221 1.08 6.01 6.77
C GLY A 221 0.59 7.33 7.38
N ALA A 222 1.53 8.22 7.70
CA ALA A 222 1.21 9.55 8.19
C ALA A 222 0.53 10.42 7.13
N LEU A 223 1.00 10.40 5.88
CA LEU A 223 0.37 11.13 4.77
C LEU A 223 -1.07 10.65 4.55
N ALA A 224 -1.30 9.34 4.53
CA ALA A 224 -2.63 8.79 4.34
C ALA A 224 -3.60 9.18 5.46
N ALA A 225 -3.11 9.30 6.71
CA ALA A 225 -3.92 9.66 7.86
C ALA A 225 -4.16 11.17 8.00
N PHE A 226 -3.16 12.02 7.76
CA PHE A 226 -3.21 13.41 8.20
C PHE A 226 -3.14 14.44 7.07
N PHE A 227 -2.60 14.10 5.89
CA PHE A 227 -2.57 15.03 4.77
C PHE A 227 -3.98 15.51 4.35
N PRO A 228 -5.03 14.63 4.30
CA PRO A 228 -6.37 15.10 3.95
C PRO A 228 -6.92 16.15 4.92
N LEU A 229 -6.70 15.94 6.22
CA LEU A 229 -7.11 16.87 7.27
C LEU A 229 -6.37 18.22 7.15
N TYR A 230 -5.06 18.15 6.95
CA TYR A 230 -4.24 19.35 6.73
C TYR A 230 -4.70 20.12 5.49
N ALA A 231 -4.88 19.46 4.36
CA ALA A 231 -5.30 20.13 3.12
C ALA A 231 -6.67 20.80 3.25
N VAL A 232 -7.63 20.14 3.92
CA VAL A 232 -8.95 20.73 4.21
C VAL A 232 -8.82 21.94 5.14
N SER A 233 -7.96 21.88 6.18
CA SER A 233 -7.71 23.02 7.07
C SER A 233 -7.08 24.23 6.36
N GLN A 234 -6.40 24.00 5.23
CA GLN A 234 -5.87 25.05 4.37
C GLN A 234 -6.88 25.52 3.28
N GLY A 235 -8.14 25.07 3.34
CA GLY A 235 -9.19 25.46 2.39
C GLY A 235 -9.16 24.70 1.06
N VAL A 236 -8.41 23.60 0.94
CA VAL A 236 -8.41 22.77 -0.26
C VAL A 236 -9.59 21.82 -0.23
N ALA A 237 -10.57 22.05 -1.11
CA ALA A 237 -11.82 21.27 -1.15
C ALA A 237 -11.63 19.79 -1.52
N ASN A 238 -10.61 19.46 -2.32
CA ASN A 238 -10.38 18.08 -2.76
C ASN A 238 -8.91 17.66 -2.59
N PRO A 239 -8.51 17.18 -1.40
CA PRO A 239 -7.18 16.61 -1.16
C PRO A 239 -6.89 15.32 -1.95
N GLY A 240 -7.90 14.70 -2.56
CA GLY A 240 -7.75 13.51 -3.41
C GLY A 240 -6.83 13.75 -4.61
N PHE A 241 -6.74 14.97 -5.13
CA PHE A 241 -5.83 15.32 -6.22
C PHE A 241 -4.35 15.08 -5.87
N PHE A 242 -3.95 15.25 -4.61
CA PHE A 242 -2.60 14.92 -4.16
C PHE A 242 -2.29 13.44 -4.36
N PHE A 243 -3.17 12.56 -3.90
CA PHE A 243 -2.99 11.10 -4.04
C PHE A 243 -3.04 10.67 -5.49
N GLY A 244 -3.92 11.27 -6.29
CA GLY A 244 -3.99 11.06 -7.73
C GLY A 244 -2.69 11.46 -8.44
N ALA A 245 -2.12 12.63 -8.10
CA ALA A 245 -0.85 13.09 -8.64
C ALA A 245 0.32 12.20 -8.22
N CYS A 246 0.37 11.76 -6.94
CA CYS A 246 1.35 10.78 -6.47
C CYS A 246 1.28 9.47 -7.29
N ALA A 247 0.08 8.92 -7.46
CA ALA A 247 -0.11 7.66 -8.16
C ALA A 247 0.20 7.78 -9.66
N LEU A 248 -0.20 8.89 -10.29
CA LEU A 248 0.14 9.17 -11.70
C LEU A 248 1.65 9.26 -11.90
N THR A 249 2.33 10.03 -11.04
CA THR A 249 3.80 10.16 -11.08
C THR A 249 4.49 8.82 -10.88
N LEU A 250 3.97 7.99 -9.98
CA LEU A 250 4.48 6.64 -9.75
C LEU A 250 4.32 5.74 -10.99
N ILE A 251 3.19 5.81 -11.70
CA ILE A 251 2.96 5.06 -12.94
C ILE A 251 3.95 5.52 -14.02
N VAL A 252 4.02 6.83 -14.27
CA VAL A 252 4.92 7.41 -15.28
C VAL A 252 6.38 7.11 -14.94
N GLY A 253 6.77 7.30 -13.68
CA GLY A 253 8.12 7.01 -13.20
C GLY A 253 8.52 5.54 -13.41
N ARG A 254 7.62 4.59 -13.14
CA ARG A 254 7.88 3.15 -13.39
C ARG A 254 7.98 2.81 -14.87
N MET A 255 7.15 3.43 -15.73
CA MET A 255 7.24 3.22 -17.19
C MET A 255 8.57 3.71 -17.76
N LEU A 256 9.07 4.84 -17.27
CA LEU A 256 10.34 5.43 -17.72
C LEU A 256 11.55 4.83 -17.01
N GLY A 257 11.34 4.28 -15.82
CA GLY A 257 12.39 3.90 -14.85
C GLY A 257 13.12 2.62 -15.16
N GLY A 258 12.56 1.70 -15.94
CA GLY A 258 13.19 0.41 -16.25
C GLY A 258 14.63 0.58 -16.77
N ARG A 259 14.84 1.49 -17.72
CA ARG A 259 16.17 1.80 -18.28
C ARG A 259 17.14 2.43 -17.28
N ILE A 260 16.61 3.18 -16.30
CA ILE A 260 17.44 3.84 -15.26
C ILE A 260 17.92 2.80 -14.25
N LEU A 261 17.04 1.88 -13.84
CA LEU A 261 17.35 0.83 -12.88
C LEU A 261 18.37 -0.17 -13.44
N ASP A 262 18.33 -0.44 -14.77
CA ASP A 262 19.29 -1.32 -15.43
C ASP A 262 20.66 -0.66 -15.64
N ARG A 263 20.72 0.68 -15.73
CA ARG A 263 21.94 1.43 -16.09
C ARG A 263 22.77 1.89 -14.90
N TYR A 264 22.14 2.15 -13.75
CA TYR A 264 22.81 2.72 -12.58
C TYR A 264 22.83 1.74 -11.41
N SER A 265 23.90 1.82 -10.58
CA SER A 265 23.96 1.02 -9.37
C SER A 265 22.84 1.43 -8.40
N LYS A 266 22.37 0.48 -7.59
CA LYS A 266 21.25 0.67 -6.65
C LYS A 266 21.50 1.83 -5.70
N GLU A 267 22.73 1.99 -5.24
CA GLU A 267 23.15 3.08 -4.35
C GLU A 267 22.97 4.44 -5.01
N ARG A 268 23.28 4.56 -6.31
CA ARG A 268 23.11 5.79 -7.08
C ARG A 268 21.64 6.14 -7.33
N VAL A 269 20.75 5.15 -7.27
CA VAL A 269 19.30 5.35 -7.41
C VAL A 269 18.65 5.68 -6.07
N ILE A 270 19.02 4.98 -4.99
CA ILE A 270 18.40 5.15 -3.66
C ILE A 270 18.69 6.55 -3.09
N LEU A 271 19.89 7.06 -3.25
CA LEU A 271 20.30 8.36 -2.69
C LEU A 271 19.42 9.52 -3.16
N PRO A 272 19.23 9.79 -4.47
CA PRO A 272 18.36 10.87 -4.92
C PRO A 272 16.89 10.64 -4.55
N CYS A 273 16.44 9.38 -4.45
CA CYS A 273 15.08 9.07 -3.98
C CYS A 273 14.87 9.54 -2.54
N LEU A 274 15.79 9.23 -1.63
CA LEU A 274 15.70 9.67 -0.23
C LEU A 274 15.79 11.20 -0.11
N ILE A 275 16.62 11.85 -0.91
CA ILE A 275 16.69 13.32 -0.98
C ILE A 275 15.35 13.89 -1.44
N ALA A 276 14.71 13.30 -2.47
CA ALA A 276 13.39 13.70 -2.92
C ALA A 276 12.32 13.55 -1.84
N LEU A 277 12.37 12.46 -1.05
CA LEU A 277 11.45 12.24 0.08
C LEU A 277 11.66 13.29 1.19
N ILE A 278 12.92 13.62 1.55
CA ILE A 278 13.24 14.68 2.51
C ILE A 278 12.70 16.01 1.99
N ALA A 279 13.01 16.38 0.74
CA ALA A 279 12.57 17.61 0.14
C ALA A 279 11.04 17.72 0.07
N SER A 280 10.34 16.63 -0.28
CA SER A 280 8.88 16.59 -0.35
C SER A 280 8.24 16.84 1.02
N MET A 281 8.73 16.19 2.08
CA MET A 281 8.18 16.38 3.43
C MET A 281 8.50 17.76 3.99
N THR A 282 9.71 18.26 3.75
CA THR A 282 10.09 19.62 4.14
C THR A 282 9.23 20.66 3.41
N LEU A 283 9.07 20.54 2.09
CA LEU A 283 8.25 21.46 1.31
C LEU A 283 6.78 21.39 1.73
N LEU A 284 6.27 20.20 2.08
CA LEU A 284 4.89 20.02 2.53
C LEU A 284 4.60 20.80 3.81
N SER A 285 5.56 20.94 4.72
CA SER A 285 5.39 21.70 5.97
C SER A 285 5.12 23.19 5.73
N PHE A 286 5.56 23.73 4.60
CA PHE A 286 5.33 25.14 4.22
C PHE A 286 4.24 25.31 3.16
N SER A 287 3.72 24.23 2.60
CA SER A 287 2.74 24.25 1.52
C SER A 287 1.33 24.50 2.08
N LYS A 288 0.59 25.44 1.45
CA LYS A 288 -0.76 25.82 1.88
C LYS A 288 -1.77 25.83 0.72
N THR A 289 -1.33 25.59 -0.49
CA THR A 289 -2.17 25.69 -1.69
C THR A 289 -2.15 24.41 -2.50
N LEU A 290 -3.21 24.16 -3.26
CA LEU A 290 -3.31 22.96 -4.10
C LEU A 290 -2.14 22.81 -5.10
N PRO A 291 -1.68 23.86 -5.82
CA PRO A 291 -0.53 23.72 -6.72
C PRO A 291 0.75 23.25 -6.00
N LEU A 292 1.02 23.78 -4.79
CA LEU A 292 2.16 23.33 -4.00
C LEU A 292 1.99 21.88 -3.52
N PHE A 293 0.80 21.49 -3.13
CA PHE A 293 0.52 20.09 -2.79
C PHE A 293 0.74 19.15 -3.98
N ILE A 294 0.33 19.55 -5.20
CA ILE A 294 0.60 18.78 -6.42
C ILE A 294 2.10 18.69 -6.70
N LEU A 295 2.85 19.78 -6.56
CA LEU A 295 4.31 19.78 -6.69
C LEU A 295 4.96 18.79 -5.71
N VAL A 296 4.57 18.84 -4.43
CA VAL A 296 5.03 17.89 -3.41
C VAL A 296 4.68 16.45 -3.80
N ALA A 297 3.46 16.22 -4.29
CA ALA A 297 3.00 14.89 -4.74
C ALA A 297 3.88 14.35 -5.87
N VAL A 298 4.28 15.20 -6.81
CA VAL A 298 5.19 14.82 -7.92
C VAL A 298 6.58 14.49 -7.40
N ILE A 299 7.14 15.30 -6.50
CA ILE A 299 8.47 15.05 -5.92
C ILE A 299 8.46 13.74 -5.11
N TYR A 300 7.45 13.56 -4.23
CA TYR A 300 7.26 12.35 -3.43
C TYR A 300 7.07 11.12 -4.31
N GLY A 301 6.15 11.20 -5.28
CA GLY A 301 5.84 10.12 -6.21
C GLY A 301 7.06 9.69 -7.02
N THR A 302 7.89 10.64 -7.47
CA THR A 302 9.16 10.35 -8.17
C THR A 302 10.11 9.58 -7.26
N GLY A 303 10.31 10.03 -6.02
CA GLY A 303 11.13 9.31 -5.04
C GLY A 303 10.68 7.86 -4.86
N ILE A 304 9.39 7.65 -4.62
CA ILE A 304 8.80 6.32 -4.40
C ILE A 304 8.85 5.43 -5.65
N ALA A 305 8.69 6.01 -6.85
CA ALA A 305 8.65 5.26 -8.10
C ALA A 305 9.91 4.44 -8.35
N PHE A 306 11.06 4.96 -7.97
CA PHE A 306 12.36 4.30 -8.14
C PHE A 306 12.85 3.61 -6.87
N PHE A 307 12.52 4.12 -5.68
CA PHE A 307 12.96 3.59 -4.40
C PHE A 307 12.49 2.15 -4.16
N PHE A 308 11.17 1.90 -4.26
CA PHE A 308 10.63 0.57 -3.98
C PHE A 308 11.13 -0.53 -4.91
N PRO A 309 11.13 -0.38 -6.25
CA PRO A 309 11.68 -1.40 -7.14
C PRO A 309 13.14 -1.70 -6.84
N THR A 310 13.95 -0.66 -6.55
CA THR A 310 15.37 -0.84 -6.21
C THR A 310 15.54 -1.64 -4.92
N LEU A 311 14.74 -1.37 -3.88
CA LEU A 311 14.78 -2.13 -2.64
C LEU A 311 14.31 -3.58 -2.81
N VAL A 312 13.29 -3.82 -3.65
CA VAL A 312 12.82 -5.18 -3.95
C VAL A 312 13.94 -5.98 -4.63
N VAL A 313 14.60 -5.42 -5.64
CA VAL A 313 15.74 -6.07 -6.30
C VAL A 313 16.86 -6.36 -5.29
N TYR A 314 17.19 -5.38 -4.45
CA TYR A 314 18.21 -5.54 -3.41
C TYR A 314 17.85 -6.64 -2.39
N THR A 315 16.57 -6.75 -2.01
CA THR A 315 16.05 -7.80 -1.13
C THR A 315 16.18 -9.18 -1.78
N VAL A 316 15.75 -9.32 -3.04
CA VAL A 316 15.76 -10.60 -3.77
C VAL A 316 17.17 -11.12 -4.01
N GLU A 317 18.11 -10.24 -4.31
CA GLU A 317 19.51 -10.61 -4.51
C GLU A 317 20.17 -11.12 -3.23
N ARG A 318 19.87 -10.52 -2.07
CA ARG A 318 20.38 -10.96 -0.78
C ARG A 318 19.71 -12.24 -0.27
N ALA A 319 18.48 -12.44 -0.62
CA ALA A 319 17.70 -13.61 -0.19
C ALA A 319 18.19 -14.95 -0.76
N GLY A 320 18.98 -14.93 -1.84
CA GLY A 320 19.43 -16.16 -2.50
C GLY A 320 18.28 -17.12 -2.80
N ALA A 321 18.26 -18.28 -2.13
CA ALA A 321 17.19 -19.29 -2.24
C ALA A 321 15.95 -18.96 -1.39
N ALA A 322 16.05 -18.05 -0.41
CA ALA A 322 14.98 -17.75 0.56
C ALA A 322 14.07 -16.57 0.14
N ARG A 323 13.82 -16.39 -1.16
CA ARG A 323 13.07 -15.25 -1.71
C ARG A 323 11.68 -15.05 -1.10
N GLY A 324 10.95 -16.12 -0.78
CA GLY A 324 9.63 -16.04 -0.16
C GLY A 324 9.64 -15.41 1.24
N PRO A 325 10.38 -15.96 2.21
CA PRO A 325 10.58 -15.37 3.54
C PRO A 325 11.11 -13.93 3.50
N ALA A 326 12.06 -13.64 2.62
CA ALA A 326 12.63 -12.32 2.43
C ALA A 326 11.58 -11.27 2.02
N MET A 327 10.77 -11.59 1.01
CA MET A 327 9.68 -10.71 0.58
C MET A 327 8.57 -10.60 1.64
N GLY A 328 8.35 -11.67 2.41
CA GLY A 328 7.46 -11.65 3.58
C GLY A 328 7.93 -10.65 4.64
N THR A 329 9.22 -10.68 5.01
CA THR A 329 9.85 -9.75 5.95
C THR A 329 9.77 -8.31 5.43
N PHE A 330 10.08 -8.10 4.14
CA PHE A 330 10.03 -6.79 3.48
C PHE A 330 8.62 -6.17 3.51
N THR A 331 7.60 -6.94 3.13
CA THR A 331 6.23 -6.44 3.10
C THR A 331 5.65 -6.23 4.49
N ALA A 332 5.96 -7.11 5.45
CA ALA A 332 5.55 -6.94 6.84
C ALA A 332 6.17 -5.68 7.46
N ALA A 333 7.44 -5.40 7.18
CA ALA A 333 8.10 -4.17 7.63
C ALA A 333 7.45 -2.92 7.01
N GLY A 334 7.01 -2.99 5.75
CA GLY A 334 6.24 -1.92 5.12
C GLY A 334 4.90 -1.65 5.81
N ASP A 335 4.11 -2.70 6.06
CA ASP A 335 2.83 -2.57 6.78
C ASP A 335 3.03 -2.04 8.22
N LEU A 336 4.08 -2.52 8.91
CA LEU A 336 4.46 -2.02 10.24
C LEU A 336 4.78 -0.52 10.19
N GLY A 337 5.59 -0.08 9.23
CA GLY A 337 5.93 1.33 9.03
C GLY A 337 4.68 2.17 8.79
N MET A 338 3.76 1.72 7.95
CA MET A 338 2.51 2.43 7.67
C MET A 338 1.65 2.58 8.94
N GLY A 339 1.52 1.54 9.75
CA GLY A 339 0.81 1.60 11.02
C GLY A 339 1.47 2.53 12.03
N LEU A 340 2.79 2.39 12.23
CA LEU A 340 3.57 3.24 13.12
C LEU A 340 3.51 4.70 12.71
N GLY A 341 3.58 5.00 11.40
CA GLY A 341 3.49 6.35 10.87
C GLY A 341 2.17 7.03 11.24
N ALA A 342 1.05 6.33 11.07
CA ALA A 342 -0.25 6.86 11.47
C ALA A 342 -0.35 7.09 12.98
N VAL A 343 0.06 6.11 13.80
CA VAL A 343 -0.07 6.18 15.27
C VAL A 343 0.85 7.24 15.87
N ILE A 344 2.15 7.20 15.55
CA ILE A 344 3.15 8.11 16.16
C ILE A 344 2.88 9.55 15.71
N MET A 345 2.62 9.74 14.41
CA MET A 345 2.40 11.10 13.89
C MET A 345 1.04 11.67 14.32
N GLY A 346 0.06 10.84 14.67
CA GLY A 346 -1.16 11.29 15.32
C GLY A 346 -0.91 11.97 16.66
N VAL A 347 -0.06 11.38 17.48
CA VAL A 347 0.38 11.98 18.75
C VAL A 347 1.17 13.28 18.50
N VAL A 348 2.07 13.27 17.51
CA VAL A 348 2.85 14.48 17.16
C VAL A 348 1.93 15.62 16.73
N VAL A 349 0.94 15.37 15.86
CA VAL A 349 -0.03 16.41 15.44
C VAL A 349 -0.81 16.92 16.62
N GLN A 350 -1.32 16.03 17.47
CA GLN A 350 -2.12 16.39 18.65
C GLN A 350 -1.35 17.29 19.62
N LEU A 351 -0.04 17.05 19.81
CA LEU A 351 0.80 17.82 20.72
C LEU A 351 1.40 19.09 20.10
N THR A 352 1.44 19.18 18.77
CA THR A 352 2.14 20.27 18.07
C THR A 352 1.30 20.86 16.94
N SER A 353 1.57 20.47 15.68
CA SER A 353 0.86 20.93 14.49
C SER A 353 1.15 20.04 13.29
N TYR A 354 0.32 20.12 12.22
CA TYR A 354 0.58 19.45 10.95
C TYR A 354 1.94 19.81 10.30
N PRO A 355 2.34 21.10 10.22
CA PRO A 355 3.67 21.46 9.71
C PRO A 355 4.82 20.80 10.49
N THR A 356 4.75 20.77 11.81
CA THR A 356 5.75 20.10 12.66
C THR A 356 5.80 18.62 12.38
N MET A 357 4.66 17.96 12.24
CA MET A 357 4.58 16.55 11.86
C MET A 357 5.31 16.27 10.53
N PHE A 358 5.12 17.11 9.51
CA PHE A 358 5.82 16.94 8.24
C PHE A 358 7.33 17.13 8.37
N LEU A 359 7.81 18.05 9.23
CA LEU A 359 9.23 18.15 9.55
C LEU A 359 9.76 16.92 10.28
N CYS A 360 8.99 16.35 11.21
CA CYS A 360 9.34 15.06 11.83
C CYS A 360 9.44 13.93 10.80
N LEU A 361 8.55 13.90 9.80
CA LEU A 361 8.65 12.94 8.70
C LEU A 361 9.88 13.19 7.81
N ALA A 362 10.24 14.44 7.55
CA ALA A 362 11.49 14.77 6.88
C ALA A 362 12.70 14.25 7.67
N PHE A 363 12.67 14.39 9.00
CA PHE A 363 13.72 13.85 9.88
C PHE A 363 13.78 12.31 9.85
N VAL A 364 12.63 11.61 9.82
CA VAL A 364 12.59 10.16 9.62
C VAL A 364 13.24 9.76 8.29
N ALA A 365 13.00 10.52 7.22
CA ALA A 365 13.66 10.30 5.93
C ALA A 365 15.18 10.56 5.99
N VAL A 366 15.64 11.55 6.78
CA VAL A 366 17.07 11.78 7.06
C VAL A 366 17.68 10.60 7.82
N ILE A 367 16.98 10.07 8.82
CA ILE A 367 17.43 8.84 9.53
C ILE A 367 17.55 7.68 8.54
N SER A 368 16.59 7.51 7.63
CA SER A 368 16.67 6.47 6.58
C SER A 368 17.88 6.67 5.67
N LEU A 369 18.22 7.92 5.33
CA LEU A 369 19.41 8.27 4.55
C LEU A 369 20.71 7.96 5.32
N GLY A 370 20.78 8.32 6.59
CA GLY A 370 21.91 7.97 7.48
C GLY A 370 22.09 6.46 7.60
N TYR A 371 20.98 5.74 7.83
CA TYR A 371 20.99 4.28 7.90
C TYR A 371 21.48 3.65 6.58
N PHE A 372 21.03 4.14 5.45
CA PHE A 372 21.53 3.72 4.14
C PHE A 372 23.03 3.94 3.99
N HIS A 373 23.53 5.10 4.36
CA HIS A 373 24.93 5.45 4.21
C HIS A 373 25.83 4.56 5.07
N TYR A 374 25.49 4.36 6.35
CA TYR A 374 26.32 3.58 7.29
C TYR A 374 26.24 2.08 7.08
N VAL A 375 25.03 1.53 6.88
CA VAL A 375 24.82 0.08 6.92
C VAL A 375 24.86 -0.57 5.55
N MET A 376 24.27 0.09 4.53
CA MET A 376 24.13 -0.50 3.21
C MET A 376 25.35 -0.26 2.33
N ARG A 377 26.02 0.90 2.47
CA ARG A 377 27.19 1.25 1.68
C ARG A 377 28.48 0.53 2.15
N ASP A 378 28.68 0.37 3.46
CA ASP A 378 29.89 -0.34 3.97
C ASP A 378 29.90 -1.81 3.61
N ARG A 379 28.73 -2.46 3.55
CA ARG A 379 28.62 -3.88 3.17
C ARG A 379 28.71 -4.12 1.67
N SER A 380 28.51 -3.12 0.81
CA SER A 380 28.73 -3.24 -0.64
C SER A 380 30.22 -3.31 -1.01
N LYS A 381 31.12 -3.03 -0.05
CA LYS A 381 32.57 -3.05 -0.22
C LYS A 381 33.25 -4.34 0.30
N SER A 382 32.48 -5.23 0.92
CA SER A 382 33.00 -6.57 1.26
C SER A 382 32.85 -7.49 0.05
N PRO A 383 33.92 -8.10 -0.46
CA PRO A 383 33.95 -8.96 -1.63
C PRO A 383 33.08 -10.23 -1.45
#